data_4f6a2232c0634d094ce5f47e81882c18
#
_entry.id   4f6a2232c0634d094ce5f47e81882c18
#
_cell.length_a   1.000
_cell.length_b   1.000
_cell.length_c   1.000
_cell.angle_alpha   90.00
_cell.angle_beta   90.00
_cell.angle_gamma   90.00
#
_symmetry.space_group_name_H-M   'P 1'
#
loop_
_entity.id
_entity.type
_entity.pdbx_description
1 polymer ?
#
loop_
_entity_poly.entity_id
_entity_poly.type
_entity_poly.pdbx_seq_one_letter_code
_entity_poly.pdbx_strand_id
1 'polypeptide(L)'
;MWSIERKAYMIDQAVMVDLPFRKVACKLYEAAVGIIEKPLCLAAAEGLASAAKKGDTALITTGFPVLAKKACETDGPLGAAVLSETLGATRLKPILVTDDLCVDVVKAASPNTEVLVCPTQSEAEILLDRYKPSAVVAIERPGANIKGEYHTMRGINISHLITSKTDHLFTQAKRRGIVTIGVGDGGNELGCGTVIEAVRRHVPYGAECQCPCRGGIAAATPADILVVGGTSNWASYGIAACFCLVTDLEYNHTREGESQLLDRVSGAGAFDGVTGRKELSVDGLPRSINELVVDLIWKIAGA
;
A
#
# COMPACT_ATOMS: atom_id res chain seq x y z
N MET A 1 28.16 -9.03 -10.59
CA MET A 1 27.09 -8.29 -9.90
C MET A 1 25.83 -8.38 -10.75
N TRP A 2 24.66 -8.67 -10.18
CA TRP A 2 23.39 -8.72 -10.91
C TRP A 2 22.93 -7.31 -11.32
N SER A 3 22.26 -7.18 -12.47
CA SER A 3 21.67 -5.89 -12.85
C SER A 3 20.53 -5.50 -11.91
N ILE A 4 20.23 -4.20 -11.78
CA ILE A 4 19.12 -3.68 -10.99
C ILE A 4 17.81 -4.34 -11.43
N GLU A 5 17.56 -4.44 -12.74
CA GLU A 5 16.36 -5.05 -13.29
C GLU A 5 16.22 -6.53 -12.88
N ARG A 6 17.33 -7.29 -12.87
CA ARG A 6 17.31 -8.69 -12.43
C ARG A 6 17.02 -8.82 -10.95
N LYS A 7 17.62 -7.98 -10.10
CA LYS A 7 17.32 -7.92 -8.67
C LYS A 7 15.85 -7.55 -8.44
N ALA A 8 15.34 -6.54 -9.14
CA ALA A 8 13.95 -6.10 -9.04
C ALA A 8 12.97 -7.21 -9.44
N TYR A 9 13.27 -7.96 -10.50
CA TYR A 9 12.46 -9.14 -10.85
C TYR A 9 12.43 -10.18 -9.73
N MET A 10 13.57 -10.44 -9.09
CA MET A 10 13.63 -11.38 -7.95
C MET A 10 12.87 -10.83 -6.73
N ILE A 11 12.94 -9.52 -6.49
CA ILE A 11 12.16 -8.85 -5.44
C ILE A 11 10.66 -9.00 -5.71
N ASP A 12 10.20 -8.73 -6.93
CA ASP A 12 8.79 -8.91 -7.30
C ASP A 12 8.33 -10.35 -7.03
N GLN A 13 9.14 -11.35 -7.40
CA GLN A 13 8.81 -12.74 -7.12
C GLN A 13 8.74 -13.04 -5.61
N ALA A 14 9.62 -12.43 -4.80
CA ALA A 14 9.62 -12.59 -3.36
C ALA A 14 8.39 -11.95 -2.70
N VAL A 15 7.99 -10.74 -3.12
CA VAL A 15 6.85 -10.03 -2.51
C VAL A 15 5.50 -10.53 -3.02
N MET A 16 5.44 -11.19 -4.18
CA MET A 16 4.21 -11.68 -4.79
C MET A 16 3.82 -13.09 -4.33
N VAL A 17 4.62 -13.74 -3.45
CA VAL A 17 4.30 -15.08 -2.96
C VAL A 17 2.96 -15.07 -2.21
N ASP A 18 1.95 -15.77 -2.75
CA ASP A 18 0.61 -15.86 -2.15
C ASP A 18 0.56 -16.93 -1.04
N LEU A 19 1.25 -16.66 0.07
CA LEU A 19 1.23 -17.53 1.26
C LEU A 19 -0.12 -17.50 2.00
N PRO A 20 -0.93 -16.41 1.98
CA PRO A 20 -2.29 -16.46 2.46
C PRO A 20 -3.22 -17.38 1.65
N PHE A 21 -2.73 -17.91 0.51
CA PHE A 21 -3.46 -18.80 -0.40
C PHE A 21 -4.80 -18.23 -0.89
N ARG A 22 -4.88 -16.92 -1.03
CA ARG A 22 -6.07 -16.23 -1.54
C ARG A 22 -6.29 -16.43 -3.03
N LYS A 23 -5.24 -16.84 -3.78
CA LYS A 23 -5.25 -17.14 -5.22
C LYS A 23 -5.61 -15.95 -6.12
N VAL A 24 -5.54 -14.74 -5.59
CA VAL A 24 -5.89 -13.51 -6.32
C VAL A 24 -4.67 -12.68 -6.68
N ALA A 25 -3.68 -12.56 -5.79
CA ALA A 25 -2.51 -11.72 -5.97
C ALA A 25 -1.77 -12.02 -7.29
N CYS A 26 -1.58 -13.29 -7.64
CA CYS A 26 -0.93 -13.66 -8.91
C CYS A 26 -1.70 -13.16 -10.14
N LYS A 27 -3.03 -13.19 -10.14
CA LYS A 27 -3.86 -12.73 -11.27
C LYS A 27 -3.84 -11.20 -11.41
N LEU A 28 -3.83 -10.50 -10.31
CA LEU A 28 -3.71 -9.04 -10.29
C LEU A 28 -2.29 -8.61 -10.69
N TYR A 29 -1.26 -9.33 -10.22
CA TYR A 29 0.13 -9.11 -10.61
C TYR A 29 0.33 -9.31 -12.13
N GLU A 30 -0.13 -10.44 -12.68
CA GLU A 30 -0.07 -10.72 -14.13
C GLU A 30 -0.72 -9.57 -14.94
N ALA A 31 -1.88 -9.09 -14.50
CA ALA A 31 -2.59 -7.99 -15.16
C ALA A 31 -1.80 -6.67 -15.06
N ALA A 32 -1.23 -6.34 -13.89
CA ALA A 32 -0.45 -5.13 -13.69
C ALA A 32 0.86 -5.13 -14.48
N VAL A 33 1.59 -6.27 -14.51
CA VAL A 33 2.80 -6.43 -15.32
C VAL A 33 2.48 -6.29 -16.81
N GLY A 34 1.33 -6.82 -17.27
CA GLY A 34 0.89 -6.68 -18.66
C GLY A 34 0.65 -5.22 -19.11
N ILE A 35 0.44 -4.30 -18.15
CA ILE A 35 0.28 -2.86 -18.41
C ILE A 35 1.62 -2.12 -18.30
N ILE A 36 2.42 -2.46 -17.27
CA ILE A 36 3.66 -1.75 -16.93
C ILE A 36 4.86 -2.25 -17.72
N GLU A 37 4.85 -3.53 -18.15
CA GLU A 37 5.89 -4.19 -18.97
C GLU A 37 7.30 -4.21 -18.33
N LYS A 38 7.37 -4.15 -17.00
CA LYS A 38 8.60 -4.27 -16.20
C LYS A 38 8.26 -4.70 -14.76
N PRO A 39 9.27 -5.07 -13.92
CA PRO A 39 9.02 -5.35 -12.52
C PRO A 39 8.29 -4.19 -11.82
N LEU A 40 7.20 -4.49 -11.11
CA LEU A 40 6.30 -3.49 -10.57
C LEU A 40 6.97 -2.64 -9.48
N CYS A 41 7.74 -3.29 -8.59
CA CYS A 41 8.51 -2.58 -7.54
C CYS A 41 9.54 -1.63 -8.15
N LEU A 42 10.18 -2.01 -9.26
CA LEU A 42 11.12 -1.16 -9.97
C LEU A 42 10.42 0.04 -10.61
N ALA A 43 9.28 -0.18 -11.28
CA ALA A 43 8.50 0.89 -11.87
C ALA A 43 8.11 1.95 -10.83
N ALA A 44 7.63 1.50 -9.66
CA ALA A 44 7.28 2.39 -8.56
C ALA A 44 8.51 3.14 -8.01
N ALA A 45 9.63 2.44 -7.83
CA ALA A 45 10.89 3.02 -7.36
C ALA A 45 11.42 4.10 -8.32
N GLU A 46 11.41 3.84 -9.63
CA GLU A 46 11.80 4.82 -10.66
C GLU A 46 10.85 6.03 -10.68
N GLY A 47 9.54 5.79 -10.51
CA GLY A 47 8.54 6.86 -10.36
C GLY A 47 8.85 7.77 -9.18
N LEU A 48 9.14 7.19 -8.02
CA LEU A 48 9.52 7.94 -6.81
C LEU A 48 10.88 8.65 -6.96
N ALA A 49 11.87 7.99 -7.55
CA ALA A 49 13.17 8.61 -7.82
C ALA A 49 13.07 9.80 -8.79
N SER A 50 12.17 9.69 -9.78
CA SER A 50 11.85 10.81 -10.69
C SER A 50 11.11 11.93 -9.95
N ALA A 51 10.18 11.60 -9.06
CA ALA A 51 9.44 12.55 -8.23
C ALA A 51 10.39 13.32 -7.31
N ALA A 52 11.39 12.65 -6.71
CA ALA A 52 12.42 13.27 -5.86
C ALA A 52 13.25 14.35 -6.56
N LYS A 53 13.35 14.30 -7.89
CA LYS A 53 14.01 15.34 -8.70
C LYS A 53 13.11 16.55 -8.96
N LYS A 54 11.78 16.37 -8.85
CA LYS A 54 10.78 17.41 -9.18
C LYS A 54 10.29 18.17 -7.95
N GLY A 55 10.33 17.56 -6.78
CA GLY A 55 9.82 18.16 -5.55
C GLY A 55 10.33 17.44 -4.30
N ASP A 56 9.96 17.98 -3.14
CA ASP A 56 10.53 17.58 -1.86
C ASP A 56 9.50 16.86 -0.94
N THR A 57 8.28 16.60 -1.43
CA THR A 57 7.21 15.99 -0.60
C THR A 57 6.56 14.82 -1.32
N ALA A 58 6.31 13.75 -0.58
CA ALA A 58 5.47 12.63 -0.98
C ALA A 58 4.32 12.45 0.03
N LEU A 59 3.08 12.37 -0.44
CA LEU A 59 1.96 11.96 0.41
C LEU A 59 1.79 10.45 0.31
N ILE A 60 1.69 9.78 1.46
CA ILE A 60 1.47 8.34 1.54
C ILE A 60 0.19 8.10 2.33
N THR A 61 -0.83 7.52 1.69
CA THR A 61 -2.07 7.17 2.38
C THR A 61 -2.10 5.67 2.69
N THR A 62 -2.51 5.32 3.92
CA THR A 62 -2.56 3.94 4.39
C THR A 62 -3.63 3.75 5.46
N GLY A 63 -3.88 2.50 5.81
CA GLY A 63 -4.80 2.08 6.85
C GLY A 63 -6.12 1.58 6.29
N PHE A 64 -6.41 0.31 6.57
CA PHE A 64 -7.65 -0.35 6.24
C PHE A 64 -8.39 -0.75 7.54
N PRO A 65 -9.71 -0.48 7.69
CA PRO A 65 -10.41 -0.81 8.91
C PRO A 65 -10.88 -2.27 8.94
N VAL A 66 -10.58 -2.96 10.03
CA VAL A 66 -11.18 -4.26 10.38
C VAL A 66 -12.59 -4.05 10.90
N LEU A 67 -13.60 -4.37 10.09
CA LEU A 67 -15.03 -4.06 10.36
C LEU A 67 -15.49 -4.50 11.76
N ALA A 68 -15.21 -5.75 12.14
CA ALA A 68 -15.69 -6.31 13.42
C ALA A 68 -15.04 -5.65 14.65
N LYS A 69 -13.91 -4.98 14.49
CA LYS A 69 -13.14 -4.36 15.58
C LYS A 69 -13.22 -2.84 15.57
N LYS A 70 -13.64 -2.24 14.46
CA LYS A 70 -13.58 -0.80 14.24
C LYS A 70 -12.19 -0.25 14.56
N ALA A 71 -11.16 -0.91 14.05
CA ALA A 71 -9.76 -0.64 14.30
C ALA A 71 -8.96 -0.84 13.01
N CYS A 72 -7.75 -0.29 12.96
CA CYS A 72 -6.82 -0.47 11.86
C CYS A 72 -6.31 -1.91 11.79
N GLU A 73 -6.05 -2.42 10.58
CA GLU A 73 -5.35 -3.68 10.42
C GLU A 73 -3.82 -3.52 10.45
N THR A 74 -3.12 -4.66 10.53
CA THR A 74 -1.66 -4.73 10.53
C THR A 74 -1.05 -4.60 9.14
N ASP A 75 -1.78 -4.93 8.06
CA ASP A 75 -1.30 -4.68 6.70
C ASP A 75 -1.46 -3.21 6.32
N GLY A 76 -0.51 -2.67 5.60
CA GLY A 76 -0.42 -1.28 5.17
C GLY A 76 0.44 -0.38 6.06
N PRO A 77 0.16 -0.20 7.36
CA PRO A 77 0.94 0.71 8.20
C PRO A 77 2.42 0.37 8.31
N LEU A 78 2.80 -0.92 8.33
CA LEU A 78 4.21 -1.32 8.35
C LEU A 78 4.90 -0.96 7.04
N GLY A 79 4.26 -1.26 5.91
CA GLY A 79 4.76 -0.91 4.58
C GLY A 79 4.93 0.58 4.39
N ALA A 80 3.96 1.36 4.87
CA ALA A 80 4.00 2.82 4.83
C ALA A 80 5.16 3.38 5.69
N ALA A 81 5.42 2.78 6.85
CA ALA A 81 6.53 3.18 7.71
C ALA A 81 7.89 2.95 7.03
N VAL A 82 8.11 1.74 6.49
CA VAL A 82 9.37 1.40 5.80
C VAL A 82 9.59 2.27 4.57
N LEU A 83 8.55 2.49 3.75
CA LEU A 83 8.67 3.37 2.60
C LEU A 83 8.93 4.82 3.03
N SER A 84 8.25 5.31 4.09
CA SER A 84 8.48 6.66 4.63
C SER A 84 9.92 6.84 5.11
N GLU A 85 10.47 5.89 5.86
CA GLU A 85 11.85 5.93 6.32
C GLU A 85 12.83 5.96 5.14
N THR A 86 12.60 5.10 4.15
CA THR A 86 13.44 5.03 2.93
C THR A 86 13.41 6.34 2.14
N LEU A 87 12.24 6.93 1.93
CA LEU A 87 12.12 8.22 1.24
C LEU A 87 12.73 9.36 2.05
N GLY A 88 12.55 9.34 3.37
CA GLY A 88 13.10 10.33 4.30
C GLY A 88 14.64 10.35 4.35
N ALA A 89 15.30 9.26 3.95
CA ALA A 89 16.75 9.23 3.75
C ALA A 89 17.22 10.05 2.53
N THR A 90 16.28 10.54 1.71
CA THR A 90 16.53 11.45 0.58
C THR A 90 16.01 12.84 0.90
N ARG A 91 15.88 13.69 -0.13
CA ARG A 91 15.19 14.99 0.01
C ARG A 91 13.66 14.90 0.00
N LEU A 92 13.06 13.73 -0.32
CA LEU A 92 11.61 13.54 -0.26
C LEU A 92 11.14 13.45 1.18
N LYS A 93 10.40 14.45 1.63
CA LYS A 93 9.74 14.45 2.94
C LYS A 93 8.43 13.66 2.85
N PRO A 94 8.32 12.49 3.49
CA PRO A 94 7.06 11.76 3.53
C PRO A 94 6.08 12.43 4.51
N ILE A 95 4.80 12.42 4.15
CA ILE A 95 3.69 12.81 5.01
C ILE A 95 2.63 11.72 4.88
N LEU A 96 2.24 11.15 6.01
CA LEU A 96 1.23 10.08 6.06
C LEU A 96 -0.17 10.66 6.15
N VAL A 97 -1.12 10.06 5.44
CA VAL A 97 -2.54 10.44 5.45
C VAL A 97 -3.37 9.19 5.76
N THR A 98 -4.28 9.28 6.73
CA THR A 98 -5.08 8.13 7.16
C THR A 98 -6.45 8.54 7.71
N ASP A 99 -7.25 7.56 8.15
CA ASP A 99 -8.52 7.77 8.85
C ASP A 99 -8.34 7.96 10.36
N ASP A 100 -9.35 8.53 11.02
CA ASP A 100 -9.42 8.63 12.48
C ASP A 100 -9.23 7.28 13.15
N LEU A 101 -9.80 6.20 12.60
CA LEU A 101 -9.66 4.84 13.14
C LEU A 101 -8.25 4.28 13.07
N CYS A 102 -7.43 4.78 12.17
CA CYS A 102 -6.09 4.24 11.91
C CYS A 102 -4.96 5.14 12.43
N VAL A 103 -5.27 6.37 12.84
CA VAL A 103 -4.26 7.40 13.13
C VAL A 103 -3.26 6.99 14.22
N ASP A 104 -3.71 6.35 15.28
CA ASP A 104 -2.82 5.95 16.38
C ASP A 104 -1.87 4.81 15.97
N VAL A 105 -2.38 3.86 15.16
CA VAL A 105 -1.58 2.77 14.60
C VAL A 105 -0.53 3.30 13.63
N VAL A 106 -0.93 4.21 12.72
CA VAL A 106 -0.02 4.82 11.75
C VAL A 106 1.04 5.69 12.43
N LYS A 107 0.68 6.45 13.46
CA LYS A 107 1.66 7.20 14.29
C LYS A 107 2.63 6.27 15.02
N ALA A 108 2.14 5.15 15.54
CA ALA A 108 2.99 4.15 16.20
C ALA A 108 3.96 3.48 15.22
N ALA A 109 3.52 3.21 13.98
CA ALA A 109 4.38 2.69 12.92
C ALA A 109 5.49 3.69 12.55
N SER A 110 5.15 4.98 12.43
CA SER A 110 6.03 6.05 11.94
C SER A 110 6.10 7.23 12.90
N PRO A 111 6.70 7.10 14.08
CA PRO A 111 6.66 8.12 15.12
C PRO A 111 7.36 9.44 14.74
N ASN A 112 8.26 9.41 13.78
CA ASN A 112 9.02 10.57 13.32
C ASN A 112 8.45 11.21 12.04
N THR A 113 7.33 10.69 11.52
CA THR A 113 6.70 11.20 10.29
C THR A 113 5.41 11.94 10.63
N GLU A 114 5.16 13.07 9.95
CA GLU A 114 3.90 13.81 10.10
C GLU A 114 2.73 12.93 9.63
N VAL A 115 1.70 12.78 10.48
CA VAL A 115 0.51 12.00 10.19
C VAL A 115 -0.71 12.91 10.23
N LEU A 116 -1.46 12.92 9.14
CA LEU A 116 -2.65 13.76 8.94
C LEU A 116 -3.89 12.88 8.81
N VAL A 117 -5.02 13.41 9.25
CA VAL A 117 -6.35 12.92 8.91
C VAL A 117 -6.93 13.85 7.84
N CYS A 118 -7.48 13.27 6.77
CA CYS A 118 -8.05 14.03 5.64
C CYS A 118 -9.53 13.64 5.47
N PRO A 119 -10.44 14.22 6.25
CA PRO A 119 -11.82 13.74 6.32
C PRO A 119 -12.69 14.08 5.11
N THR A 120 -12.36 15.11 4.29
CA THR A 120 -13.24 15.57 3.22
C THR A 120 -12.58 15.69 1.85
N GLN A 121 -13.40 15.73 0.79
CA GLN A 121 -12.93 15.96 -0.58
C GLN A 121 -12.19 17.30 -0.73
N SER A 122 -12.71 18.37 -0.12
CA SER A 122 -12.09 19.70 -0.18
C SER A 122 -10.73 19.72 0.50
N GLU A 123 -10.54 18.94 1.53
CA GLU A 123 -9.24 18.83 2.21
C GLU A 123 -8.19 18.10 1.37
N ALA A 124 -8.59 17.21 0.47
CA ALA A 124 -7.67 16.61 -0.49
C ALA A 124 -7.02 17.66 -1.40
N GLU A 125 -7.79 18.63 -1.89
CA GLU A 125 -7.26 19.74 -2.70
C GLU A 125 -6.36 20.66 -1.85
N ILE A 126 -6.79 20.99 -0.63
CA ILE A 126 -5.99 21.77 0.33
C ILE A 126 -4.65 21.10 0.63
N LEU A 127 -4.62 19.78 0.81
CA LEU A 127 -3.39 19.03 1.03
C LEU A 127 -2.45 19.14 -0.17
N LEU A 128 -2.97 18.97 -1.40
CA LEU A 128 -2.17 19.12 -2.62
C LEU A 128 -1.63 20.54 -2.79
N ASP A 129 -2.41 21.56 -2.46
CA ASP A 129 -1.99 22.96 -2.57
C ASP A 129 -0.95 23.33 -1.50
N ARG A 130 -1.15 22.85 -0.27
CA ARG A 130 -0.27 23.13 0.87
C ARG A 130 1.08 22.43 0.76
N TYR A 131 1.06 21.14 0.46
CA TYR A 131 2.28 20.31 0.47
C TYR A 131 2.95 20.19 -0.90
N LYS A 132 2.23 20.50 -1.98
CA LYS A 132 2.71 20.42 -3.38
C LYS A 132 3.51 19.13 -3.64
N PRO A 133 2.93 17.96 -3.33
CA PRO A 133 3.67 16.71 -3.43
C PRO A 133 4.07 16.42 -4.87
N SER A 134 5.21 15.78 -5.03
CA SER A 134 5.66 15.26 -6.33
C SER A 134 5.23 13.81 -6.57
N ALA A 135 4.77 13.11 -5.51
CA ALA A 135 4.21 11.77 -5.57
C ALA A 135 3.07 11.60 -4.56
N VAL A 136 2.10 10.76 -4.90
CA VAL A 136 1.04 10.28 -3.98
C VAL A 136 1.01 8.76 -4.04
N VAL A 137 1.19 8.10 -2.90
CA VAL A 137 1.23 6.63 -2.77
C VAL A 137 0.05 6.18 -1.91
N ALA A 138 -0.65 5.13 -2.30
CA ALA A 138 -1.63 4.45 -1.46
C ALA A 138 -1.15 3.04 -1.15
N ILE A 139 -1.09 2.68 0.14
CA ILE A 139 -0.63 1.38 0.61
C ILE A 139 -1.72 0.79 1.49
N GLU A 140 -2.31 -0.32 1.07
CA GLU A 140 -3.44 -0.99 1.75
C GLU A 140 -4.46 0.06 2.24
N ARG A 141 -4.96 0.82 1.27
CA ARG A 141 -5.93 1.87 1.51
C ARG A 141 -7.25 1.54 0.82
N PRO A 142 -8.40 1.49 1.50
CA PRO A 142 -9.68 1.23 0.84
C PRO A 142 -9.91 2.16 -0.34
N GLY A 143 -10.29 1.61 -1.49
CA GLY A 143 -10.72 2.34 -2.67
C GLY A 143 -12.23 2.21 -2.89
N ALA A 144 -12.89 3.30 -3.28
CA ALA A 144 -14.30 3.27 -3.61
C ALA A 144 -14.55 2.49 -4.91
N ASN A 145 -15.61 1.68 -4.94
CA ASN A 145 -16.06 1.03 -6.16
C ASN A 145 -16.77 2.02 -7.11
N ILE A 146 -17.26 1.52 -8.25
CA ILE A 146 -17.98 2.33 -9.26
C ILE A 146 -19.27 3.02 -8.75
N LYS A 147 -19.75 2.65 -7.55
CA LYS A 147 -20.91 3.26 -6.89
C LYS A 147 -20.50 4.20 -5.75
N GLY A 148 -19.20 4.45 -5.56
CA GLY A 148 -18.67 5.29 -4.49
C GLY A 148 -18.66 4.65 -3.11
N GLU A 149 -18.80 3.32 -3.04
CA GLU A 149 -18.89 2.55 -1.80
C GLU A 149 -17.63 1.72 -1.55
N TYR A 150 -17.22 1.61 -0.28
CA TYR A 150 -16.03 0.87 0.15
C TYR A 150 -16.42 -0.50 0.73
N HIS A 151 -15.61 -1.52 0.48
CA HIS A 151 -15.95 -2.89 0.82
C HIS A 151 -14.77 -3.67 1.40
N THR A 152 -15.10 -4.62 2.28
CA THR A 152 -14.16 -5.69 2.64
C THR A 152 -14.03 -6.70 1.50
N MET A 153 -12.98 -7.55 1.54
CA MET A 153 -12.83 -8.70 0.63
C MET A 153 -13.99 -9.70 0.69
N ARG A 154 -14.85 -9.62 1.71
CA ARG A 154 -16.07 -10.43 1.84
C ARG A 154 -17.31 -9.77 1.21
N GLY A 155 -17.17 -8.70 0.47
CA GLY A 155 -18.27 -7.99 -0.19
C GLY A 155 -19.18 -7.21 0.76
N ILE A 156 -18.73 -6.93 1.98
CA ILE A 156 -19.50 -6.20 3.01
C ILE A 156 -19.13 -4.71 2.92
N ASN A 157 -20.15 -3.84 2.90
CA ASN A 157 -19.95 -2.39 2.86
C ASN A 157 -19.37 -1.87 4.18
N ILE A 158 -18.28 -1.09 4.07
CA ILE A 158 -17.59 -0.45 5.19
C ILE A 158 -17.52 1.07 5.03
N SER A 159 -18.28 1.67 4.12
CA SER A 159 -18.21 3.10 3.79
C SER A 159 -18.40 4.01 5.01
N HIS A 160 -19.18 3.54 6.00
CA HIS A 160 -19.41 4.26 7.25
C HIS A 160 -18.18 4.34 8.18
N LEU A 161 -17.15 3.51 7.92
CA LEU A 161 -15.88 3.51 8.66
C LEU A 161 -14.80 4.35 7.95
N ILE A 162 -15.01 4.71 6.67
CA ILE A 162 -14.03 5.46 5.89
C ILE A 162 -14.32 6.96 6.02
N THR A 163 -13.58 7.61 6.87
CA THR A 163 -13.70 9.06 7.10
C THR A 163 -12.85 9.86 6.10
N SER A 164 -11.69 9.35 5.72
CA SER A 164 -10.79 9.96 4.73
C SER A 164 -10.99 9.38 3.34
N LYS A 165 -11.71 10.11 2.46
CA LYS A 165 -11.99 9.68 1.07
C LYS A 165 -10.82 10.01 0.15
N THR A 166 -9.71 9.29 0.28
CA THR A 166 -8.45 9.54 -0.41
C THR A 166 -8.47 9.24 -1.91
N ASP A 167 -9.54 8.64 -2.44
CA ASP A 167 -9.80 8.54 -3.90
C ASP A 167 -9.75 9.92 -4.58
N HIS A 168 -10.26 10.96 -3.91
CA HIS A 168 -10.20 12.32 -4.41
C HIS A 168 -8.77 12.84 -4.47
N LEU A 169 -7.95 12.51 -3.47
CA LEU A 169 -6.53 12.87 -3.46
C LEU A 169 -5.80 12.28 -4.67
N PHE A 170 -6.03 10.99 -4.97
CA PHE A 170 -5.49 10.33 -6.15
C PHE A 170 -5.97 10.95 -7.46
N THR A 171 -7.27 11.15 -7.59
CA THR A 171 -7.87 11.72 -8.80
C THR A 171 -7.34 13.13 -9.08
N GLN A 172 -7.24 13.97 -8.06
CA GLN A 172 -6.72 15.33 -8.21
C GLN A 172 -5.21 15.35 -8.43
N ALA A 173 -4.46 14.48 -7.76
CA ALA A 173 -3.02 14.34 -8.00
C ALA A 173 -2.73 13.99 -9.47
N LYS A 174 -3.44 12.99 -10.01
CA LYS A 174 -3.32 12.59 -11.43
C LYS A 174 -3.66 13.72 -12.40
N ARG A 175 -4.73 14.48 -12.14
CA ARG A 175 -5.10 15.67 -12.95
C ARG A 175 -4.02 16.76 -12.96
N ARG A 176 -3.23 16.85 -11.90
CA ARG A 176 -2.11 17.80 -11.74
C ARG A 176 -0.77 17.27 -12.26
N GLY A 177 -0.76 16.06 -12.85
CA GLY A 177 0.47 15.41 -13.35
C GLY A 177 1.42 14.95 -12.24
N ILE A 178 0.90 14.77 -11.01
CA ILE A 178 1.62 14.19 -9.88
C ILE A 178 1.53 12.68 -10.02
N VAL A 179 2.67 11.98 -9.93
CA VAL A 179 2.69 10.52 -10.06
C VAL A 179 1.91 9.86 -8.93
N THR A 180 1.04 8.90 -9.29
CA THR A 180 0.25 8.13 -8.34
C THR A 180 0.69 6.67 -8.34
N ILE A 181 0.91 6.09 -7.15
CA ILE A 181 1.32 4.70 -6.96
C ILE A 181 0.32 4.04 -6.02
N GLY A 182 -0.31 2.95 -6.49
CA GLY A 182 -1.16 2.10 -5.67
C GLY A 182 -0.41 0.83 -5.25
N VAL A 183 -0.61 0.40 -4.02
CA VAL A 183 -0.10 -0.87 -3.48
C VAL A 183 -1.25 -1.61 -2.83
N GLY A 184 -1.51 -2.83 -3.29
CA GLY A 184 -2.62 -3.66 -2.83
C GLY A 184 -2.36 -5.14 -3.05
N ASP A 185 -3.25 -5.98 -2.53
CA ASP A 185 -3.16 -7.44 -2.63
C ASP A 185 -4.50 -8.12 -2.92
N GLY A 186 -5.62 -7.42 -2.71
CA GLY A 186 -6.98 -7.95 -2.81
C GLY A 186 -7.81 -7.41 -3.98
N GLY A 187 -7.56 -6.16 -4.43
CA GLY A 187 -8.30 -5.52 -5.52
C GLY A 187 -9.36 -4.51 -5.06
N ASN A 188 -9.60 -4.36 -3.76
CA ASN A 188 -10.48 -3.36 -3.16
C ASN A 188 -9.70 -2.14 -2.64
N GLU A 189 -8.39 -2.08 -2.87
CA GLU A 189 -7.51 -1.00 -2.47
C GLU A 189 -7.44 0.09 -3.55
N LEU A 190 -7.22 1.30 -3.11
CA LEU A 190 -7.02 2.50 -3.93
C LEU A 190 -5.81 2.32 -4.87
N GLY A 191 -6.05 2.46 -6.15
CA GLY A 191 -5.08 2.20 -7.22
C GLY A 191 -5.39 0.93 -8.01
N CYS A 192 -6.09 -0.06 -7.43
CA CYS A 192 -6.46 -1.30 -8.11
C CYS A 192 -7.43 -1.10 -9.28
N GLY A 193 -8.00 0.10 -9.44
CA GLY A 193 -8.73 0.49 -10.64
C GLY A 193 -7.92 0.34 -11.94
N THR A 194 -6.58 0.34 -11.85
CA THR A 194 -5.68 0.06 -12.98
C THR A 194 -5.92 -1.32 -13.59
N VAL A 195 -6.29 -2.31 -12.77
CA VAL A 195 -6.57 -3.70 -13.19
C VAL A 195 -8.01 -4.12 -12.89
N ILE A 196 -8.95 -3.19 -12.90
CA ILE A 196 -10.34 -3.38 -12.47
C ILE A 196 -11.01 -4.59 -13.13
N GLU A 197 -10.74 -4.86 -14.41
CA GLU A 197 -11.32 -6.00 -15.13
C GLU A 197 -10.76 -7.34 -14.60
N ALA A 198 -9.49 -7.38 -14.21
CA ALA A 198 -8.91 -8.57 -13.57
C ALA A 198 -9.53 -8.79 -12.20
N VAL A 199 -9.70 -7.72 -11.39
CA VAL A 199 -10.39 -7.79 -10.09
C VAL A 199 -11.81 -8.32 -10.27
N ARG A 200 -12.58 -7.75 -11.18
CA ARG A 200 -13.97 -8.16 -11.43
C ARG A 200 -14.09 -9.62 -11.89
N ARG A 201 -13.10 -10.14 -12.59
CA ARG A 201 -13.09 -11.50 -13.15
C ARG A 201 -12.60 -12.55 -12.16
N HIS A 202 -11.60 -12.23 -11.35
CA HIS A 202 -10.84 -13.21 -10.59
C HIS A 202 -11.03 -13.11 -9.08
N VAL A 203 -11.46 -11.95 -8.57
CA VAL A 203 -11.62 -11.75 -7.12
C VAL A 203 -13.04 -12.07 -6.70
N PRO A 204 -13.25 -12.85 -5.64
CA PRO A 204 -14.58 -13.05 -5.06
C PRO A 204 -15.24 -11.70 -4.77
N TYR A 205 -16.51 -11.56 -5.14
CA TYR A 205 -17.26 -10.30 -5.05
C TYR A 205 -16.69 -9.12 -5.87
N GLY A 206 -15.68 -9.32 -6.69
CA GLY A 206 -15.07 -8.28 -7.51
C GLY A 206 -16.07 -7.57 -8.42
N ALA A 207 -16.95 -8.32 -9.08
CA ALA A 207 -17.97 -7.77 -9.97
C ALA A 207 -19.25 -7.35 -9.25
N GLU A 208 -19.65 -8.05 -8.17
CA GLU A 208 -20.89 -7.86 -7.45
C GLU A 208 -20.73 -8.12 -5.96
N CYS A 209 -20.93 -7.10 -5.12
CA CYS A 209 -20.85 -7.21 -3.66
C CYS A 209 -22.14 -7.71 -3.03
N GLN A 210 -22.08 -8.06 -1.74
CA GLN A 210 -23.25 -8.55 -0.98
C GLN A 210 -24.19 -7.43 -0.50
N CYS A 211 -23.78 -6.18 -0.57
CA CYS A 211 -24.56 -5.04 -0.12
C CYS A 211 -25.56 -4.56 -1.19
N PRO A 212 -26.55 -3.71 -0.84
CA PRO A 212 -27.55 -3.20 -1.79
C PRO A 212 -26.98 -2.45 -3.00
N CYS A 213 -25.74 -1.93 -2.92
CA CYS A 213 -25.14 -1.21 -4.02
C CYS A 213 -24.83 -2.06 -5.26
N ARG A 214 -24.59 -3.37 -5.06
CA ARG A 214 -24.31 -4.39 -6.10
C ARG A 214 -23.18 -3.99 -7.07
N GLY A 215 -22.35 -3.02 -6.70
CA GLY A 215 -21.29 -2.46 -7.54
C GLY A 215 -19.98 -3.27 -7.56
N GLY A 216 -19.93 -4.37 -6.80
CA GLY A 216 -18.70 -5.13 -6.58
C GLY A 216 -17.78 -4.49 -5.56
N ILE A 217 -16.68 -5.17 -5.24
CA ILE A 217 -15.65 -4.64 -4.34
C ILE A 217 -14.49 -3.97 -5.08
N ALA A 218 -14.39 -4.20 -6.41
CA ALA A 218 -13.29 -3.66 -7.21
C ALA A 218 -13.19 -2.14 -7.06
N ALA A 219 -12.06 -1.66 -6.54
CA ALA A 219 -11.77 -0.24 -6.46
C ALA A 219 -11.77 0.38 -7.86
N ALA A 220 -12.42 1.54 -8.02
CA ALA A 220 -12.59 2.16 -9.34
C ALA A 220 -11.46 3.12 -9.70
N THR A 221 -10.78 3.69 -8.71
CA THR A 221 -9.74 4.70 -8.94
C THR A 221 -8.42 4.04 -9.35
N PRO A 222 -7.89 4.34 -10.56
CA PRO A 222 -6.62 3.79 -11.02
C PRO A 222 -5.44 4.62 -10.50
N ALA A 223 -4.27 3.96 -10.36
CA ALA A 223 -2.96 4.59 -10.20
C ALA A 223 -2.22 4.66 -11.56
N ASP A 224 -1.16 5.47 -11.65
CA ASP A 224 -0.23 5.44 -12.79
C ASP A 224 0.62 4.17 -12.73
N ILE A 225 0.98 3.73 -11.52
CA ILE A 225 1.72 2.51 -11.26
C ILE A 225 1.00 1.73 -10.16
N LEU A 226 0.64 0.48 -10.43
CA LEU A 226 0.08 -0.43 -9.44
C LEU A 226 1.10 -1.51 -9.10
N VAL A 227 1.42 -1.66 -7.83
CA VAL A 227 2.25 -2.76 -7.30
C VAL A 227 1.36 -3.73 -6.54
N VAL A 228 1.43 -5.00 -6.89
CA VAL A 228 0.66 -6.07 -6.26
C VAL A 228 1.60 -7.00 -5.49
N GLY A 229 1.26 -7.31 -4.24
CA GLY A 229 1.99 -8.27 -3.41
C GLY A 229 1.11 -9.37 -2.84
N GLY A 230 1.73 -10.32 -2.16
CA GLY A 230 1.05 -11.29 -1.32
C GLY A 230 0.47 -10.65 -0.06
N THR A 231 1.10 -9.56 0.40
CA THR A 231 0.56 -8.51 1.29
C THR A 231 1.02 -7.15 0.79
N SER A 232 0.29 -6.09 1.09
CA SER A 232 0.68 -4.72 0.74
C SER A 232 1.96 -4.27 1.46
N ASN A 233 2.21 -4.75 2.69
CA ASN A 233 3.45 -4.50 3.40
C ASN A 233 4.65 -5.03 2.59
N TRP A 234 4.63 -6.29 2.14
CA TRP A 234 5.73 -6.87 1.38
C TRP A 234 5.99 -6.14 0.07
N ALA A 235 4.92 -5.79 -0.66
CA ALA A 235 5.04 -4.99 -1.88
C ALA A 235 5.72 -3.64 -1.60
N SER A 236 5.38 -2.99 -0.49
CA SER A 236 6.00 -1.73 -0.07
C SER A 236 7.47 -1.89 0.30
N TYR A 237 7.85 -3.01 0.93
CA TYR A 237 9.26 -3.35 1.19
C TYR A 237 10.03 -3.55 -0.11
N GLY A 238 9.40 -4.22 -1.08
CA GLY A 238 9.95 -4.37 -2.43
C GLY A 238 10.19 -3.04 -3.14
N ILE A 239 9.23 -2.10 -3.04
CA ILE A 239 9.40 -0.74 -3.57
C ILE A 239 10.57 -0.03 -2.90
N ALA A 240 10.66 -0.08 -1.56
CA ALA A 240 11.73 0.53 -0.79
C ALA A 240 13.10 -0.04 -1.16
N ALA A 241 13.20 -1.36 -1.28
CA ALA A 241 14.45 -2.03 -1.71
C ALA A 241 14.85 -1.63 -3.14
N CYS A 242 13.90 -1.63 -4.09
CA CYS A 242 14.17 -1.16 -5.46
C CYS A 242 14.53 0.33 -5.50
N PHE A 243 13.90 1.15 -4.65
CA PHE A 243 14.23 2.58 -4.56
C PHE A 243 15.68 2.78 -4.09
N CYS A 244 16.14 2.01 -3.10
CA CYS A 244 17.54 2.02 -2.67
C CYS A 244 18.48 1.61 -3.81
N LEU A 245 18.13 0.55 -4.58
CA LEU A 245 18.92 0.12 -5.73
C LEU A 245 19.06 1.19 -6.82
N VAL A 246 18.01 1.96 -7.12
CA VAL A 246 18.03 3.00 -8.17
C VAL A 246 18.62 4.33 -7.71
N THR A 247 18.72 4.55 -6.39
CA THR A 247 19.24 5.78 -5.80
C THR A 247 20.61 5.60 -5.13
N ASP A 248 21.18 4.39 -5.21
CA ASP A 248 22.45 4.02 -4.57
C ASP A 248 22.44 4.24 -3.05
N LEU A 249 21.31 3.95 -2.42
CA LEU A 249 21.14 3.94 -0.97
C LEU A 249 21.22 2.52 -0.42
N GLU A 250 21.61 2.40 0.85
CA GLU A 250 21.55 1.14 1.56
C GLU A 250 20.11 0.83 2.00
N TYR A 251 19.62 -0.39 1.73
CA TYR A 251 18.33 -0.85 2.21
C TYR A 251 18.46 -1.40 3.63
N ASN A 252 17.79 -0.77 4.59
CA ASN A 252 18.02 -0.98 6.03
C ASN A 252 16.86 -1.66 6.76
N HIS A 253 15.77 -2.07 6.07
CA HIS A 253 14.71 -2.81 6.74
C HIS A 253 15.15 -4.25 7.01
N THR A 254 15.21 -4.61 8.29
CA THR A 254 15.73 -5.91 8.76
C THR A 254 14.63 -6.70 9.45
N ARG A 255 14.89 -7.99 9.70
CA ARG A 255 14.05 -8.87 10.51
C ARG A 255 13.70 -8.26 11.87
N GLU A 256 14.68 -7.70 12.56
CA GLU A 256 14.49 -7.05 13.86
C GLU A 256 13.62 -5.79 13.72
N GLY A 257 13.80 -5.03 12.66
CA GLY A 257 12.98 -3.87 12.32
C GLY A 257 11.52 -4.25 12.10
N GLU A 258 11.26 -5.33 11.34
CA GLU A 258 9.91 -5.88 11.13
C GLU A 258 9.25 -6.30 12.43
N SER A 259 9.97 -7.06 13.27
CA SER A 259 9.51 -7.47 14.59
C SER A 259 9.08 -6.28 15.44
N GLN A 260 9.93 -5.25 15.53
CA GLN A 260 9.67 -4.04 16.30
C GLN A 260 8.50 -3.23 15.76
N LEU A 261 8.37 -3.14 14.42
CA LEU A 261 7.23 -2.49 13.78
C LEU A 261 5.92 -3.20 14.13
N LEU A 262 5.88 -4.51 13.99
CA LEU A 262 4.69 -5.31 14.28
C LEU A 262 4.31 -5.24 15.77
N ASP A 263 5.28 -5.22 16.69
CA ASP A 263 5.04 -5.01 18.11
C ASP A 263 4.42 -3.63 18.38
N ARG A 264 4.93 -2.59 17.76
CA ARG A 264 4.43 -1.21 17.93
C ARG A 264 2.99 -1.05 17.42
N VAL A 265 2.69 -1.53 16.21
CA VAL A 265 1.35 -1.37 15.64
C VAL A 265 0.31 -2.23 16.36
N SER A 266 0.66 -3.46 16.76
CA SER A 266 -0.21 -4.30 17.59
C SER A 266 -0.41 -3.67 18.98
N GLY A 267 0.64 -3.11 19.58
CA GLY A 267 0.56 -2.36 20.84
C GLY A 267 -0.40 -1.17 20.76
N ALA A 268 -0.39 -0.45 19.64
CA ALA A 268 -1.25 0.69 19.37
C ALA A 268 -2.71 0.32 19.01
N GLY A 269 -3.04 -0.95 18.92
CA GLY A 269 -4.41 -1.40 18.72
C GLY A 269 -4.73 -1.92 17.33
N ALA A 270 -3.73 -2.24 16.50
CA ALA A 270 -3.96 -2.93 15.24
C ALA A 270 -4.43 -4.38 15.44
N PHE A 271 -5.21 -4.87 14.47
CA PHE A 271 -5.68 -6.25 14.39
C PHE A 271 -5.23 -6.86 13.06
N ASP A 272 -5.00 -8.16 13.05
CA ASP A 272 -4.83 -8.87 11.78
C ASP A 272 -6.13 -8.84 10.97
N GLY A 273 -6.05 -8.40 9.70
CA GLY A 273 -7.22 -8.18 8.83
C GLY A 273 -7.97 -9.47 8.50
N VAL A 274 -7.26 -10.60 8.41
CA VAL A 274 -7.83 -11.92 8.06
C VAL A 274 -8.37 -12.63 9.29
N THR A 275 -7.59 -12.73 10.37
CA THR A 275 -8.00 -13.44 11.59
C THR A 275 -8.94 -12.63 12.48
N GLY A 276 -8.91 -11.31 12.36
CA GLY A 276 -9.63 -10.37 13.22
C GLY A 276 -9.16 -10.41 14.67
N ARG A 277 -7.95 -10.88 14.94
CA ARG A 277 -7.37 -11.00 16.27
C ARG A 277 -6.26 -9.96 16.50
N LYS A 278 -6.07 -9.59 17.77
CA LYS A 278 -4.90 -8.82 18.18
C LYS A 278 -3.75 -9.77 18.41
N GLU A 279 -3.00 -10.05 17.34
CA GLU A 279 -1.87 -10.97 17.35
C GLU A 279 -0.74 -10.42 16.46
N LEU A 280 0.45 -10.97 16.61
CA LEU A 280 1.64 -10.55 15.87
C LEU A 280 1.68 -11.26 14.52
N SER A 281 0.75 -10.88 13.66
CA SER A 281 0.57 -11.43 12.32
C SER A 281 0.12 -10.33 11.34
N VAL A 282 0.28 -10.61 10.06
CA VAL A 282 -0.24 -9.81 8.95
C VAL A 282 -0.96 -10.78 8.02
N ASP A 283 -2.23 -10.54 7.71
CA ASP A 283 -3.05 -11.35 6.82
C ASP A 283 -3.11 -12.86 7.17
N GLY A 284 -3.15 -13.14 8.47
CA GLY A 284 -3.12 -14.51 8.98
C GLY A 284 -1.73 -15.17 8.97
N LEU A 285 -0.70 -14.46 8.52
CA LEU A 285 0.67 -14.94 8.48
C LEU A 285 1.41 -14.49 9.74
N PRO A 286 2.02 -15.42 10.50
CA PRO A 286 2.70 -15.08 11.73
C PRO A 286 3.95 -14.24 11.47
N ARG A 287 4.42 -13.53 12.51
CA ARG A 287 5.65 -12.72 12.51
C ARG A 287 6.81 -13.40 11.77
N SER A 288 7.07 -14.67 12.05
CA SER A 288 8.20 -15.40 11.48
C SER A 288 8.18 -15.49 9.96
N ILE A 289 7.01 -15.51 9.35
CA ILE A 289 6.88 -15.51 7.88
C ILE A 289 7.16 -14.10 7.33
N ASN A 290 6.64 -13.05 7.97
CA ASN A 290 6.93 -11.68 7.56
C ASN A 290 8.43 -11.38 7.66
N GLU A 291 9.08 -11.76 8.75
CA GLU A 291 10.53 -11.68 8.97
C GLU A 291 11.33 -12.41 7.87
N LEU A 292 10.87 -13.60 7.46
CA LEU A 292 11.53 -14.37 6.40
C LEU A 292 11.50 -13.66 5.05
N VAL A 293 10.37 -13.04 4.70
CA VAL A 293 10.24 -12.28 3.46
C VAL A 293 11.14 -11.04 3.50
N VAL A 294 11.21 -10.36 4.65
CA VAL A 294 12.14 -9.22 4.83
C VAL A 294 13.59 -9.66 4.63
N ASP A 295 14.02 -10.77 5.23
CA ASP A 295 15.37 -11.32 5.04
C ASP A 295 15.67 -11.62 3.56
N LEU A 296 14.67 -12.17 2.84
CA LEU A 296 14.83 -12.50 1.42
C LEU A 296 15.02 -11.24 0.58
N ILE A 297 14.20 -10.21 0.80
CA ILE A 297 14.31 -8.91 0.11
C ILE A 297 15.65 -8.27 0.42
N TRP A 298 16.03 -8.23 1.71
CA TRP A 298 17.31 -7.66 2.16
C TRP A 298 18.49 -8.35 1.47
N LYS A 299 18.47 -9.69 1.40
CA LYS A 299 19.50 -10.47 0.74
C LYS A 299 19.62 -10.20 -0.75
N ILE A 300 18.47 -10.06 -1.45
CA ILE A 300 18.45 -9.76 -2.89
C ILE A 300 18.97 -8.34 -3.14
N ALA A 301 18.55 -7.36 -2.35
CA ALA A 301 18.98 -5.97 -2.49
C ALA A 301 20.49 -5.81 -2.28
N GLY A 302 21.07 -6.50 -1.27
CA GLY A 302 22.48 -6.43 -0.94
C GLY A 302 23.41 -7.31 -1.79
N ALA A 303 22.88 -8.17 -2.68
CA ALA A 303 23.68 -9.13 -3.49
C ALA A 303 24.52 -8.42 -4.63
#